data_a2c7f64472765be77b6727fea838ef0a
#
_entry.id   a2c7f64472765be77b6727fea838ef0a
#
_cell.length_a   1.000
_cell.length_b   1.000
_cell.length_c   1.000
_cell.angle_alpha   90.00
_cell.angle_beta   90.00
_cell.angle_gamma   90.00
#
_symmetry.space_group_name_H-M   'P 1'
#
loop_
_entity.id
_entity.type
_entity.pdbx_description
1 polymer ?
#
loop_
_entity_poly.entity_id
_entity_poly.type
_entity_poly.pdbx_seq_one_letter_code
_entity_poly.pdbx_strand_id
1 'polypeptide(L)'
;MKSFQYLFLIIAFVFGGMTFAQDVDNAQQGQRNGNKGMEKILTPEQLALLQEQNELVKSQREAFKNSLSDEQLAILVNESLNRRERREALRATFTQDQLDLLDTHKTNVQALKDSFRESLTDEQKQKLKKRRQGLKEKKQQLNQKKQQIKKKIKKKKSSKN
;
A
#
# COMPACT_ATOMS: atom_id res chain seq x y z
N MET A 1 -20.24 -9.61 -9.85
CA MET A 1 -19.87 -8.75 -8.70
C MET A 1 -18.51 -9.07 -8.03
N LYS A 2 -17.75 -10.09 -8.49
CA LYS A 2 -16.42 -10.43 -7.92
C LYS A 2 -15.26 -9.62 -8.53
N SER A 3 -15.46 -8.95 -9.65
CA SER A 3 -14.40 -8.21 -10.38
C SER A 3 -14.01 -6.87 -9.73
N PHE A 4 -14.86 -6.30 -8.88
CA PHE A 4 -14.62 -5.00 -8.26
C PHE A 4 -13.55 -5.01 -7.14
N GLN A 5 -13.34 -6.16 -6.49
CA GLN A 5 -12.38 -6.29 -5.38
C GLN A 5 -10.92 -6.26 -5.84
N TYR A 6 -10.63 -6.71 -7.07
CA TYR A 6 -9.26 -6.73 -7.62
C TYR A 6 -8.77 -5.35 -8.08
N LEU A 7 -9.69 -4.42 -8.39
CA LEU A 7 -9.38 -3.08 -8.85
C LEU A 7 -8.63 -2.26 -7.79
N PHE A 8 -8.99 -2.39 -6.52
CA PHE A 8 -8.34 -1.68 -5.41
C PHE A 8 -6.87 -2.09 -5.17
N LEU A 9 -6.51 -3.33 -5.51
CA LEU A 9 -5.17 -3.86 -5.27
C LEU A 9 -4.10 -3.29 -6.23
N ILE A 10 -4.49 -2.85 -7.42
CA ILE A 10 -3.54 -2.48 -8.48
C ILE A 10 -3.24 -0.98 -8.45
N ILE A 11 -4.21 -0.14 -8.13
CA ILE A 11 -4.01 1.31 -8.02
C ILE A 11 -3.06 1.67 -6.88
N ALA A 12 -3.02 0.88 -5.80
CA ALA A 12 -2.05 1.03 -4.71
C ALA A 12 -0.58 0.92 -5.17
N PHE A 13 -0.33 0.42 -6.38
CA PHE A 13 1.02 0.15 -6.89
C PHE A 13 1.58 1.22 -7.82
N VAL A 14 0.73 2.05 -8.43
CA VAL A 14 1.16 3.17 -9.27
C VAL A 14 1.83 4.26 -8.42
N PHE A 15 1.38 4.41 -7.18
CA PHE A 15 1.99 5.29 -6.18
C PHE A 15 3.21 4.63 -5.50
N GLY A 16 4.12 4.06 -6.32
CA GLY A 16 5.27 3.27 -5.91
C GLY A 16 6.09 3.89 -4.77
N GLY A 17 6.19 3.12 -3.70
CA GLY A 17 7.15 3.36 -2.62
C GLY A 17 6.62 3.21 -1.20
N MET A 18 5.30 3.10 -0.99
CA MET A 18 4.75 2.74 0.31
C MET A 18 4.12 1.35 0.25
N THR A 19 4.81 0.37 0.80
CA THR A 19 4.28 -0.94 1.10
C THR A 19 3.28 -0.85 2.25
N PHE A 20 2.08 -0.33 1.95
CA PHE A 20 0.88 -0.50 2.74
C PHE A 20 -0.21 -0.99 1.79
N ALA A 21 0.02 -2.14 1.20
CA ALA A 21 -1.00 -2.83 0.44
C ALA A 21 -1.19 -4.18 1.08
N GLN A 22 -2.28 -4.31 1.81
CA GLN A 22 -2.96 -5.60 1.94
C GLN A 22 -4.39 -5.38 2.43
N ASP A 23 -5.31 -5.91 1.64
CA ASP A 23 -6.70 -6.21 1.95
C ASP A 23 -7.58 -5.05 2.46
N VAL A 24 -8.49 -4.62 1.59
CA VAL A 24 -9.44 -3.53 1.86
C VAL A 24 -10.35 -3.86 3.06
N ASP A 25 -10.66 -5.13 3.31
CA ASP A 25 -11.42 -5.57 4.49
C ASP A 25 -10.57 -5.61 5.76
N ASN A 26 -9.24 -5.75 5.64
CA ASN A 26 -8.29 -5.64 6.74
C ASN A 26 -7.72 -4.22 6.91
N ALA A 27 -7.91 -3.31 5.96
CA ALA A 27 -7.31 -1.97 6.02
C ALA A 27 -7.91 -1.13 7.14
N GLN A 28 -9.22 -1.25 7.41
CA GLN A 28 -9.86 -0.56 8.55
C GLN A 28 -9.43 -1.15 9.89
N GLN A 29 -9.22 -2.45 9.98
CA GLN A 29 -8.74 -3.11 11.19
C GLN A 29 -7.22 -2.93 11.37
N GLY A 30 -6.47 -2.87 10.28
CA GLY A 30 -5.04 -2.58 10.24
C GLY A 30 -4.71 -1.13 10.63
N GLN A 31 -5.54 -0.16 10.24
CA GLN A 31 -5.41 1.24 10.65
C GLN A 31 -5.66 1.42 12.15
N ARG A 32 -6.69 0.79 12.71
CA ARG A 32 -6.97 0.84 14.16
C ARG A 32 -5.83 0.24 15.00
N ASN A 33 -5.20 -0.84 14.54
CA ASN A 33 -4.07 -1.46 15.23
C ASN A 33 -2.73 -0.75 14.96
N GLY A 34 -2.57 -0.12 13.80
CA GLY A 34 -1.39 0.68 13.44
C GLY A 34 -1.26 1.92 14.34
N ASN A 35 -2.36 2.61 14.60
CA ASN A 35 -2.38 3.83 15.40
C ASN A 35 -2.12 3.57 16.88
N LYS A 36 -2.67 2.49 17.47
CA LYS A 36 -2.48 2.17 18.91
C LYS A 36 -1.02 2.15 19.40
N GLY A 37 -0.05 2.00 18.48
CA GLY A 37 1.36 2.08 18.88
C GLY A 37 2.05 3.37 18.46
N MET A 38 1.39 4.21 17.66
CA MET A 38 1.92 5.53 17.25
C MET A 38 1.54 6.60 18.30
N GLU A 39 0.38 6.48 18.92
CA GLU A 39 -0.10 7.35 20.02
C GLU A 39 0.88 7.46 21.20
N LYS A 40 1.73 6.42 21.38
CA LYS A 40 2.78 6.43 22.43
C LYS A 40 4.05 7.16 22.01
N ILE A 41 4.17 7.53 20.75
CA ILE A 41 5.38 8.13 20.17
C ILE A 41 5.11 9.53 19.66
N LEU A 42 3.93 9.74 19.07
CA LEU A 42 3.54 10.95 18.36
C LEU A 42 2.58 11.79 19.18
N THR A 43 2.60 13.10 18.94
CA THR A 43 1.60 14.03 19.48
C THR A 43 0.27 13.90 18.73
N PRO A 44 -0.86 14.41 19.29
CA PRO A 44 -2.13 14.45 18.59
C PRO A 44 -2.05 15.15 17.23
N GLU A 45 -1.31 16.26 17.13
CA GLU A 45 -1.12 17.04 15.90
C GLU A 45 -0.36 16.22 14.85
N GLN A 46 0.68 15.49 15.26
CA GLN A 46 1.43 14.60 14.38
C GLN A 46 0.59 13.42 13.89
N LEU A 47 -0.31 12.91 14.73
CA LEU A 47 -1.28 11.88 14.33
C LEU A 47 -2.29 12.43 13.33
N ALA A 48 -2.74 13.68 13.51
CA ALA A 48 -3.62 14.36 12.56
C ALA A 48 -2.96 14.51 11.18
N LEU A 49 -1.69 14.90 11.11
CA LEU A 49 -0.92 14.96 9.84
C LEU A 49 -0.83 13.60 9.14
N LEU A 50 -0.67 12.51 9.88
CA LEU A 50 -0.69 11.17 9.31
C LEU A 50 -2.08 10.77 8.80
N GLN A 51 -3.12 11.18 9.49
CA GLN A 51 -4.49 10.93 9.05
C GLN A 51 -4.81 11.71 7.78
N GLU A 52 -4.48 13.01 7.75
CA GLU A 52 -4.62 13.86 6.57
C GLU A 52 -3.89 13.27 5.35
N GLN A 53 -2.65 12.81 5.54
CA GLN A 53 -1.90 12.12 4.48
C GLN A 53 -2.62 10.86 3.98
N ASN A 54 -3.19 10.06 4.87
CA ASN A 54 -3.93 8.84 4.48
C ASN A 54 -5.22 9.18 3.70
N GLU A 55 -5.95 10.19 4.13
CA GLU A 55 -7.16 10.66 3.46
C GLU A 55 -6.85 11.25 2.09
N LEU A 56 -5.78 12.06 1.98
CA LEU A 56 -5.30 12.56 0.71
C LEU A 56 -4.94 11.43 -0.25
N VAL A 57 -4.15 10.45 0.20
CA VAL A 57 -3.78 9.29 -0.64
C VAL A 57 -5.02 8.51 -1.08
N LYS A 58 -6.03 8.39 -0.23
CA LYS A 58 -7.29 7.71 -0.56
C LYS A 58 -8.06 8.48 -1.63
N SER A 59 -8.29 9.77 -1.43
CA SER A 59 -9.02 10.62 -2.38
C SER A 59 -8.30 10.69 -3.75
N GLN A 60 -6.98 10.81 -3.74
CA GLN A 60 -6.17 10.81 -4.97
C GLN A 60 -6.24 9.49 -5.73
N ARG A 61 -6.28 8.34 -5.04
CA ARG A 61 -6.50 7.04 -5.68
C ARG A 61 -7.87 6.93 -6.33
N GLU A 62 -8.89 7.43 -5.66
CA GLU A 62 -10.24 7.45 -6.22
C GLU A 62 -10.34 8.38 -7.44
N ALA A 63 -9.74 9.57 -7.36
CA ALA A 63 -9.67 10.50 -8.49
C ALA A 63 -8.96 9.86 -9.69
N PHE A 64 -7.78 9.26 -9.48
CA PHE A 64 -7.06 8.58 -10.55
C PHE A 64 -7.83 7.38 -11.12
N LYS A 65 -8.50 6.59 -10.27
CA LYS A 65 -9.33 5.49 -10.71
C LYS A 65 -10.48 5.97 -11.60
N ASN A 66 -11.10 7.08 -11.25
CA ASN A 66 -12.21 7.66 -12.00
C ASN A 66 -11.77 8.30 -13.34
N SER A 67 -10.47 8.57 -13.50
CA SER A 67 -9.89 9.04 -14.77
C SER A 67 -9.55 7.91 -15.75
N LEU A 68 -9.64 6.63 -15.35
CA LEU A 68 -9.32 5.51 -16.21
C LEU A 68 -10.44 5.23 -17.21
N SER A 69 -10.07 4.99 -18.49
CA SER A 69 -11.00 4.51 -19.50
C SER A 69 -11.39 3.05 -19.29
N ASP A 70 -12.45 2.60 -19.98
CA ASP A 70 -12.88 1.20 -19.93
C ASP A 70 -11.79 0.23 -20.43
N GLU A 71 -11.01 0.62 -21.45
CA GLU A 71 -9.89 -0.15 -21.95
C GLU A 71 -8.77 -0.27 -20.89
N GLN A 72 -8.49 0.81 -20.18
CA GLN A 72 -7.52 0.82 -19.08
C GLN A 72 -8.00 -0.04 -17.92
N LEU A 73 -9.29 0.02 -17.60
CA LEU A 73 -9.90 -0.86 -16.60
C LEU A 73 -9.84 -2.33 -17.01
N ALA A 74 -10.05 -2.65 -18.31
CA ALA A 74 -9.91 -4.01 -18.84
C ALA A 74 -8.49 -4.57 -18.66
N ILE A 75 -7.45 -3.75 -18.85
CA ILE A 75 -6.05 -4.16 -18.58
C ILE A 75 -5.88 -4.57 -17.12
N LEU A 76 -6.50 -3.83 -16.18
CA LEU A 76 -6.37 -4.11 -14.75
C LEU A 76 -6.95 -5.46 -14.33
N VAL A 77 -8.02 -5.91 -14.99
CA VAL A 77 -8.69 -7.19 -14.68
C VAL A 77 -8.24 -8.35 -15.57
N ASN A 78 -7.29 -8.13 -16.50
CA ASN A 78 -6.80 -9.15 -17.40
C ASN A 78 -6.01 -10.23 -16.64
N GLU A 79 -6.60 -11.40 -16.46
CA GLU A 79 -6.01 -12.52 -15.73
C GLU A 79 -4.89 -13.24 -16.52
N SER A 80 -4.80 -13.04 -17.84
CA SER A 80 -3.72 -13.62 -18.67
C SER A 80 -2.37 -12.92 -18.44
N LEU A 81 -2.39 -11.70 -17.91
CA LEU A 81 -1.19 -10.94 -17.57
C LEU A 81 -0.84 -11.10 -16.10
N ASN A 82 0.43 -11.28 -15.78
CA ASN A 82 0.87 -11.20 -14.42
C ASN A 82 0.83 -9.74 -13.89
N ARG A 83 1.02 -9.55 -12.58
CA ARG A 83 0.89 -8.24 -11.94
C ARG A 83 1.85 -7.18 -12.50
N ARG A 84 3.04 -7.57 -12.93
CA ARG A 84 4.04 -6.65 -13.50
C ARG A 84 3.64 -6.24 -14.91
N GLU A 85 3.28 -7.19 -15.74
CA GLU A 85 2.82 -6.97 -17.11
C GLU A 85 1.59 -6.07 -17.17
N ARG A 86 0.58 -6.31 -16.32
CA ARG A 86 -0.60 -5.44 -16.21
C ARG A 86 -0.23 -4.00 -15.90
N ARG A 87 0.72 -3.78 -15.01
CA ARG A 87 1.18 -2.44 -14.64
C ARG A 87 1.91 -1.75 -15.80
N GLU A 88 2.79 -2.47 -16.46
CA GLU A 88 3.54 -1.95 -17.60
C GLU A 88 2.60 -1.62 -18.76
N ALA A 89 1.68 -2.53 -19.08
CA ALA A 89 0.65 -2.30 -20.10
C ALA A 89 -0.24 -1.10 -19.76
N LEU A 90 -0.72 -1.00 -18.51
CA LEU A 90 -1.55 0.11 -18.10
C LEU A 90 -0.80 1.47 -18.19
N ARG A 91 0.46 1.52 -17.72
CA ARG A 91 1.24 2.77 -17.79
C ARG A 91 1.50 3.23 -19.23
N ALA A 92 1.62 2.31 -20.17
CA ALA A 92 1.80 2.61 -21.59
C ALA A 92 0.57 3.26 -22.24
N THR A 93 -0.60 3.18 -21.60
CA THR A 93 -1.87 3.77 -22.09
C THR A 93 -2.24 5.08 -21.39
N PHE A 94 -1.44 5.57 -20.46
CA PHE A 94 -1.79 6.81 -19.74
C PHE A 94 -1.76 8.02 -20.67
N THR A 95 -2.80 8.84 -20.55
CA THR A 95 -2.85 10.16 -21.19
C THR A 95 -1.93 11.14 -20.46
N GLN A 96 -1.63 12.28 -21.10
CA GLN A 96 -0.86 13.33 -20.46
C GLN A 96 -1.55 13.83 -19.19
N ASP A 97 -2.87 14.04 -19.22
CA ASP A 97 -3.65 14.47 -18.04
C ASP A 97 -3.54 13.48 -16.88
N GLN A 98 -3.53 12.17 -17.17
CA GLN A 98 -3.34 11.13 -16.15
C GLN A 98 -1.92 11.17 -15.57
N LEU A 99 -0.91 11.42 -16.39
CA LEU A 99 0.48 11.58 -15.93
C LEU A 99 0.65 12.82 -15.06
N ASP A 100 0.06 13.94 -15.45
CA ASP A 100 0.09 15.21 -14.69
C ASP A 100 -0.67 15.05 -13.36
N LEU A 101 -1.79 14.35 -13.36
CA LEU A 101 -2.53 14.02 -12.15
C LEU A 101 -1.67 13.18 -11.19
N LEU A 102 -0.95 12.17 -11.69
CA LEU A 102 -0.04 11.35 -10.89
C LEU A 102 1.12 12.15 -10.30
N ASP A 103 1.70 13.09 -11.06
CA ASP A 103 2.79 13.92 -10.57
C ASP A 103 2.31 14.91 -9.51
N THR A 104 1.15 15.55 -9.73
CA THR A 104 0.47 16.38 -8.72
C THR A 104 0.22 15.60 -7.43
N HIS A 105 -0.30 14.39 -7.55
CA HIS A 105 -0.54 13.50 -6.40
C HIS A 105 0.75 13.18 -5.64
N LYS A 106 1.82 12.86 -6.36
CA LYS A 106 3.13 12.59 -5.77
C LYS A 106 3.67 13.81 -5.02
N THR A 107 3.57 15.00 -5.60
CA THR A 107 4.02 16.25 -4.99
C THR A 107 3.25 16.55 -3.72
N ASN A 108 1.93 16.46 -3.74
CA ASN A 108 1.09 16.72 -2.57
C ASN A 108 1.37 15.74 -1.41
N VAL A 109 1.50 14.44 -1.71
CA VAL A 109 1.85 13.44 -0.70
C VAL A 109 3.27 13.67 -0.17
N GLN A 110 4.20 14.11 -1.01
CA GLN A 110 5.57 14.40 -0.58
C GLN A 110 5.59 15.60 0.37
N ALA A 111 4.86 16.67 0.08
CA ALA A 111 4.75 17.83 0.95
C ALA A 111 4.25 17.47 2.36
N LEU A 112 3.19 16.67 2.46
CA LEU A 112 2.69 16.19 3.76
C LEU A 112 3.69 15.29 4.51
N LYS A 113 4.44 14.45 3.78
CA LYS A 113 5.50 13.64 4.38
C LYS A 113 6.62 14.49 4.95
N ASP A 114 7.00 15.53 4.25
CA ASP A 114 8.09 16.40 4.68
C ASP A 114 7.64 17.24 5.87
N SER A 115 6.43 17.82 5.86
CA SER A 115 5.83 18.49 7.02
C SER A 115 5.77 17.56 8.25
N PHE A 116 5.35 16.31 8.06
CA PHE A 116 5.36 15.32 9.15
C PHE A 116 6.77 15.02 9.66
N ARG A 117 7.77 14.86 8.77
CA ARG A 117 9.16 14.63 9.18
C ARG A 117 9.76 15.79 9.95
N GLU A 118 9.47 17.01 9.52
CA GLU A 118 9.93 18.24 10.16
C GLU A 118 9.32 18.42 11.54
N SER A 119 8.07 17.99 11.74
CA SER A 119 7.41 18.04 13.04
C SER A 119 7.99 17.07 14.08
N LEU A 120 8.78 16.07 13.66
CA LEU A 120 9.32 15.03 14.55
C LEU A 120 10.58 15.49 15.28
N THR A 121 10.64 15.25 16.59
CA THR A 121 11.90 15.33 17.36
C THR A 121 12.85 14.19 16.98
N ASP A 122 14.13 14.34 17.28
CA ASP A 122 15.13 13.28 17.00
C ASP A 122 14.87 12.02 17.80
N GLU A 123 14.37 12.15 19.02
CA GLU A 123 13.95 11.00 19.84
C GLU A 123 12.78 10.24 19.18
N GLN A 124 11.78 10.97 18.68
CA GLN A 124 10.66 10.37 17.94
C GLN A 124 11.13 9.68 16.66
N LYS A 125 12.02 10.30 15.90
CA LYS A 125 12.63 9.68 14.70
C LYS A 125 13.31 8.35 15.03
N GLN A 126 14.06 8.29 16.12
CA GLN A 126 14.72 7.05 16.57
C GLN A 126 13.70 5.98 16.99
N LYS A 127 12.68 6.34 17.78
CA LYS A 127 11.61 5.42 18.21
C LYS A 127 10.86 4.84 17.00
N LEU A 128 10.51 5.68 16.03
CA LEU A 128 9.87 5.26 14.78
C LEU A 128 10.76 4.33 13.94
N LYS A 129 12.05 4.62 13.85
CA LYS A 129 13.04 3.76 13.16
C LYS A 129 13.12 2.37 13.80
N LYS A 130 13.25 2.29 15.13
CA LYS A 130 13.26 1.02 15.87
C LYS A 130 11.98 0.23 15.66
N ARG A 131 10.80 0.90 15.75
CA ARG A 131 9.50 0.28 15.51
C ARG A 131 9.39 -0.28 14.09
N ARG A 132 9.79 0.48 13.07
CA ARG A 132 9.80 0.04 11.66
C ARG A 132 10.68 -1.19 11.45
N GLN A 133 11.85 -1.22 12.09
CA GLN A 133 12.74 -2.35 12.02
C GLN A 133 12.12 -3.60 12.66
N GLY A 134 11.57 -3.51 13.86
CA GLY A 134 10.89 -4.62 14.53
C GLY A 134 9.69 -5.16 13.73
N LEU A 135 8.92 -4.29 13.07
CA LEU A 135 7.83 -4.72 12.18
C LEU A 135 8.36 -5.46 10.94
N LYS A 136 9.49 -5.02 10.37
CA LYS A 136 10.14 -5.68 9.24
C LYS A 136 10.63 -7.08 9.61
N GLU A 137 11.24 -7.23 10.77
CA GLU A 137 11.71 -8.51 11.30
C GLU A 137 10.55 -9.48 11.55
N LYS A 138 9.47 -9.01 12.20
CA LYS A 138 8.25 -9.81 12.41
C LYS A 138 7.63 -10.27 11.08
N LYS A 139 7.61 -9.42 10.06
CA LYS A 139 7.12 -9.77 8.72
C LYS A 139 8.00 -10.85 8.07
N GLN A 140 9.31 -10.75 8.21
CA GLN A 140 10.24 -11.77 7.69
C GLN A 140 10.03 -13.12 8.38
N GLN A 141 9.94 -13.14 9.72
CA GLN A 141 9.66 -14.36 10.49
C GLN A 141 8.32 -15.00 10.09
N LEU A 142 7.27 -14.19 9.89
CA LEU A 142 5.96 -14.68 9.45
C LEU A 142 6.03 -15.29 8.04
N ASN A 143 6.77 -14.69 7.12
CA ASN A 143 6.97 -15.21 5.78
C ASN A 143 7.73 -16.54 5.80
N GLN A 144 8.78 -16.66 6.62
CA GLN A 144 9.50 -17.91 6.81
C GLN A 144 8.60 -19.03 7.36
N LYS A 145 7.78 -18.73 8.39
CA LYS A 145 6.80 -19.67 8.93
C LYS A 145 5.79 -20.13 7.86
N LYS A 146 5.26 -19.19 7.06
CA LYS A 146 4.35 -19.52 5.95
C LYS A 146 5.00 -20.45 4.92
N GLN A 147 6.27 -20.23 4.57
CA GLN A 147 7.01 -21.11 3.65
C GLN A 147 7.23 -22.51 4.23
N GLN A 148 7.56 -22.61 5.51
CA GLN A 148 7.73 -23.90 6.21
C GLN A 148 6.41 -24.69 6.22
N ILE A 149 5.29 -24.02 6.51
CA ILE A 149 3.96 -24.65 6.48
C ILE A 149 3.63 -25.16 5.07
N LYS A 150 3.88 -24.34 4.03
CA LYS A 150 3.67 -24.75 2.62
C LYS A 150 4.51 -25.99 2.25
N LYS A 151 5.77 -26.05 2.71
CA LYS A 151 6.65 -27.22 2.48
C LYS A 151 6.13 -28.46 3.18
N LYS A 152 5.64 -28.34 4.44
CA LYS A 152 5.05 -29.47 5.19
C LYS A 152 3.77 -29.99 4.53
N ILE A 153 2.91 -29.11 4.03
CA ILE A 153 1.68 -29.50 3.31
C ILE A 153 2.03 -30.23 2.01
N LYS A 154 3.02 -29.73 1.23
CA LYS A 154 3.48 -30.42 0.00
C LYS A 154 3.99 -31.85 0.31
N LYS A 155 4.83 -32.00 1.35
CA LYS A 155 5.34 -33.32 1.75
C LYS A 155 4.21 -34.30 2.15
N LYS A 156 3.20 -33.82 2.89
CA LYS A 156 2.05 -34.66 3.26
C LYS A 156 1.18 -35.06 2.07
N LYS A 157 1.09 -34.25 1.03
CA LYS A 157 0.36 -34.60 -0.20
C LYS A 157 1.11 -35.64 -1.06
N SER A 158 2.45 -35.56 -1.12
CA SER A 158 3.27 -36.50 -1.89
C SER A 158 3.45 -37.86 -1.21
N SER A 159 3.16 -37.99 0.09
CA SER A 159 3.23 -39.28 0.82
C SER A 159 1.90 -40.02 0.89
N LYS A 160 0.83 -39.50 0.25
CA LYS A 160 -0.51 -40.13 0.20
C LYS A 160 -0.88 -40.66 -1.20
N ASN A 161 -0.01 -40.44 -2.18
CA ASN A 161 -0.07 -41.03 -3.53
C ASN A 161 1.02 -42.10 -3.63
#